data_cfe8b6c24665121e8c37d637abb81755
#
_entry.id   cfe8b6c24665121e8c37d637abb81755
#
_cell.length_a   1.000
_cell.length_b   1.000
_cell.length_c   1.000
_cell.angle_alpha   90.00
_cell.angle_beta   90.00
_cell.angle_gamma   90.00
#
_symmetry.space_group_name_H-M   'P 1'
#
loop_
_entity.id
_entity.type
_entity.pdbx_description
1 polymer ?
#
loop_
_entity_poly.entity_id
_entity_poly.type
_entity_poly.pdbx_seq_one_letter_code
_entity_poly.pdbx_strand_id
1 'polypeptide(L)'
;MKRTPMSLQLAPQTYVRQWPTHVVRAEHTNDLAILLYASFRGTIDDEGEPFSAAVREIDKAMAGDYGCLIPECSFVIESGEFISSACLISWYEPVDGPFVVFTMTRPEFKGQGMARFLLQRSINALIERGETQLTLIVTEGNQPAQHLYASLGFVALEDK
;
A
#
# COMPACT_ATOMS: atom_id res chain seq x y z
N MET A 1 5.57 -19.16 -1.44
CA MET A 1 4.59 -18.67 -2.40
C MET A 1 5.25 -17.72 -3.38
N LYS A 2 4.82 -17.80 -4.62
CA LYS A 2 5.37 -16.94 -5.67
C LYS A 2 4.85 -15.52 -5.51
N ARG A 3 5.75 -14.55 -5.64
CA ARG A 3 5.43 -13.14 -5.64
C ARG A 3 5.74 -12.56 -7.02
N THR A 4 4.83 -11.76 -7.54
CA THR A 4 4.90 -11.24 -8.90
C THR A 4 5.00 -9.72 -8.88
N PRO A 5 6.02 -9.14 -9.52
CA PRO A 5 6.08 -7.69 -9.68
C PRO A 5 5.07 -7.22 -10.73
N MET A 6 4.46 -6.08 -10.48
CA MET A 6 3.52 -5.43 -11.39
C MET A 6 3.89 -3.96 -11.52
N SER A 7 3.58 -3.38 -12.67
CA SER A 7 3.90 -1.99 -12.95
C SER A 7 2.70 -1.27 -13.57
N LEU A 8 2.61 0.01 -13.29
CA LEU A 8 1.57 0.89 -13.82
C LEU A 8 2.20 2.14 -14.43
N GLN A 9 1.80 2.46 -15.66
CA GLN A 9 2.02 3.78 -16.23
C GLN A 9 1.02 4.72 -15.58
N LEU A 10 1.50 5.77 -14.91
CA LEU A 10 0.64 6.65 -14.15
C LEU A 10 -0.26 7.50 -15.06
N ALA A 11 -1.53 7.55 -14.73
CA ALA A 11 -2.51 8.40 -15.39
C ALA A 11 -3.43 9.01 -14.32
N PRO A 12 -3.92 10.25 -14.54
CA PRO A 12 -4.78 10.90 -13.56
C PRO A 12 -5.99 10.05 -13.19
N GLN A 13 -6.30 10.02 -11.89
CA GLN A 13 -7.36 9.20 -11.33
C GLN A 13 -8.55 10.06 -10.93
N THR A 14 -9.75 9.55 -11.21
CA THR A 14 -11.01 10.16 -10.74
C THR A 14 -11.57 9.27 -9.64
N TYR A 15 -11.89 9.88 -8.50
CA TYR A 15 -12.38 9.13 -7.34
C TYR A 15 -13.87 8.87 -7.45
N VAL A 16 -14.28 7.60 -7.34
CA VAL A 16 -15.69 7.23 -7.31
C VAL A 16 -16.25 7.47 -5.90
N ARG A 17 -15.46 7.13 -4.89
CA ARG A 17 -15.81 7.27 -3.48
C ARG A 17 -14.61 7.84 -2.75
N GLN A 18 -14.87 8.74 -1.80
CA GLN A 18 -13.79 9.45 -1.08
C GLN A 18 -13.99 9.35 0.43
N TRP A 19 -12.86 9.42 1.13
CA TRP A 19 -12.79 9.52 2.59
C TRP A 19 -11.80 10.63 2.95
N PRO A 20 -11.93 11.27 4.11
CA PRO A 20 -10.88 12.15 4.60
C PRO A 20 -9.58 11.39 4.74
N THR A 21 -8.48 11.97 4.25
CA THR A 21 -7.16 11.35 4.31
C THR A 21 -6.16 12.29 4.95
N HIS A 22 -5.12 11.69 5.53
CA HIS A 22 -3.95 12.42 6.02
C HIS A 22 -2.69 11.78 5.45
N VAL A 23 -1.65 12.59 5.25
CA VAL A 23 -0.33 12.03 4.90
C VAL A 23 0.21 11.26 6.09
N VAL A 24 0.98 10.22 5.82
CA VAL A 24 1.58 9.40 6.87
C VAL A 24 2.60 10.23 7.65
N ARG A 25 2.66 10.02 8.98
CA ARG A 25 3.59 10.68 9.89
C ARG A 25 4.21 9.66 10.83
N ALA A 26 5.33 10.05 11.44
CA ALA A 26 6.02 9.19 12.42
C ALA A 26 5.10 8.78 13.58
N GLU A 27 4.20 9.67 14.01
CA GLU A 27 3.23 9.39 15.08
C GLU A 27 2.22 8.28 14.73
N HIS A 28 2.08 7.94 13.45
CA HIS A 28 1.21 6.86 13.00
C HIS A 28 1.82 5.47 13.15
N THR A 29 3.11 5.37 13.49
CA THR A 29 3.87 4.10 13.44
C THR A 29 3.18 2.98 14.23
N ASN A 30 2.74 3.24 15.46
CA ASN A 30 2.08 2.23 16.28
C ASN A 30 0.73 1.79 15.69
N ASP A 31 -0.06 2.74 15.24
CA ASP A 31 -1.37 2.44 14.62
C ASP A 31 -1.23 1.70 13.30
N LEU A 32 -0.17 1.99 12.54
CA LEU A 32 0.15 1.25 11.33
C LEU A 32 0.51 -0.20 11.61
N ALA A 33 1.24 -0.45 12.71
CA ALA A 33 1.57 -1.82 13.12
C ALA A 33 0.30 -2.61 13.48
N ILE A 34 -0.63 -1.96 14.21
CA ILE A 34 -1.92 -2.57 14.55
C ILE A 34 -2.71 -2.88 13.28
N LEU A 35 -2.73 -1.94 12.32
CA LEU A 35 -3.40 -2.11 11.04
C LEU A 35 -2.80 -3.27 10.26
N LEU A 36 -1.48 -3.34 10.16
CA LEU A 36 -0.78 -4.41 9.44
C LEU A 36 -1.14 -5.77 10.04
N TYR A 37 -1.05 -5.89 11.36
CA TYR A 37 -1.39 -7.12 12.06
C TYR A 37 -2.83 -7.56 11.76
N ALA A 38 -3.78 -6.63 11.85
CA ALA A 38 -5.20 -6.91 11.63
C ALA A 38 -5.50 -7.25 10.17
N SER A 39 -4.89 -6.52 9.22
CA SER A 39 -5.26 -6.62 7.82
C SER A 39 -4.84 -7.95 7.17
N PHE A 40 -3.77 -8.60 7.67
CA PHE A 40 -3.30 -9.87 7.10
C PHE A 40 -3.78 -11.12 7.84
N ARG A 41 -4.45 -10.96 9.01
CA ARG A 41 -5.01 -12.12 9.71
C ARG A 41 -6.03 -12.83 8.83
N GLY A 42 -5.88 -14.16 8.71
CA GLY A 42 -6.80 -15.00 7.93
C GLY A 42 -6.65 -14.90 6.42
N THR A 43 -5.70 -14.13 5.92
CA THR A 43 -5.43 -14.03 4.49
C THR A 43 -4.35 -15.03 4.08
N ILE A 44 -4.12 -15.15 2.76
CA ILE A 44 -3.09 -16.02 2.19
C ILE A 44 -1.68 -15.62 2.66
N ASP A 45 -1.48 -14.37 3.06
CA ASP A 45 -0.20 -13.87 3.55
C ASP A 45 -0.01 -14.08 5.06
N ASP A 46 -1.02 -14.65 5.75
CA ASP A 46 -0.94 -14.91 7.18
C ASP A 46 -0.15 -16.21 7.44
N GLU A 47 1.06 -16.05 7.98
CA GLU A 47 1.92 -17.17 8.36
C GLU A 47 1.93 -17.39 9.88
N GLY A 48 0.97 -16.79 10.58
CA GLY A 48 0.86 -16.93 12.03
C GLY A 48 1.84 -16.07 12.83
N GLU A 49 2.40 -15.00 12.21
CA GLU A 49 3.37 -14.15 12.86
C GLU A 49 2.76 -13.43 14.07
N PRO A 50 3.57 -13.19 15.13
CA PRO A 50 3.11 -12.41 16.27
C PRO A 50 3.03 -10.92 15.95
N PHE A 51 2.32 -10.17 16.80
CA PHE A 51 2.20 -8.71 16.65
C PHE A 51 3.57 -8.03 16.58
N SER A 52 4.57 -8.54 17.30
CA SER A 52 5.94 -7.98 17.26
C SER A 52 6.55 -8.01 15.86
N ALA A 53 6.14 -8.96 15.01
CA ALA A 53 6.60 -9.00 13.63
C ALA A 53 6.01 -7.85 12.82
N ALA A 54 4.73 -7.50 13.04
CA ALA A 54 4.10 -6.34 12.40
C ALA A 54 4.80 -5.04 12.83
N VAL A 55 5.14 -4.92 14.12
CA VAL A 55 5.89 -3.76 14.62
C VAL A 55 7.22 -3.62 13.88
N ARG A 56 7.97 -4.73 13.75
CA ARG A 56 9.25 -4.72 13.03
C ARG A 56 9.10 -4.32 11.57
N GLU A 57 8.08 -4.83 10.89
CA GLU A 57 7.87 -4.51 9.48
C GLU A 57 7.55 -3.03 9.26
N ILE A 58 6.72 -2.45 10.12
CA ILE A 58 6.41 -1.02 10.03
C ILE A 58 7.64 -0.18 10.38
N ASP A 59 8.40 -0.56 11.42
CA ASP A 59 9.64 0.15 11.78
C ASP A 59 10.62 0.14 10.61
N LYS A 60 10.76 -1.00 9.91
CA LYS A 60 11.62 -1.11 8.73
C LYS A 60 11.13 -0.20 7.59
N ALA A 61 9.83 -0.20 7.33
CA ALA A 61 9.26 0.64 6.28
C ALA A 61 9.49 2.13 6.56
N MET A 62 9.27 2.54 7.81
CA MET A 62 9.46 3.94 8.21
C MET A 62 10.94 4.33 8.24
N ALA A 63 11.84 3.39 8.48
CA ALA A 63 13.28 3.62 8.50
C ALA A 63 13.91 3.61 7.10
N GLY A 64 13.17 3.22 6.05
CA GLY A 64 13.68 3.19 4.70
C GLY A 64 14.28 1.86 4.25
N ASP A 65 14.07 0.78 4.99
CA ASP A 65 14.59 -0.55 4.64
C ASP A 65 13.94 -1.08 3.34
N TYR A 66 12.74 -0.62 3.02
CA TYR A 66 12.03 -0.97 1.77
C TYR A 66 12.02 0.21 0.79
N GLY A 67 13.06 1.02 0.84
CA GLY A 67 13.18 2.24 0.08
C GLY A 67 12.82 3.47 0.93
N CYS A 68 13.32 4.63 0.51
CA CYS A 68 13.05 5.88 1.21
C CYS A 68 11.55 6.21 1.11
N LEU A 69 10.87 6.26 2.25
CA LEU A 69 9.44 6.59 2.28
C LEU A 69 9.19 7.95 1.64
N ILE A 70 8.13 8.04 0.84
CA ILE A 70 7.67 9.31 0.25
C ILE A 70 6.41 9.73 1.01
N PRO A 71 6.53 10.49 2.11
CA PRO A 71 5.37 10.78 2.97
C PRO A 71 4.25 11.53 2.25
N GLU A 72 4.59 12.45 1.36
CA GLU A 72 3.61 13.25 0.62
C GLU A 72 2.78 12.42 -0.36
N CYS A 73 3.18 11.18 -0.63
CA CYS A 73 2.45 10.26 -1.51
C CYS A 73 1.90 9.05 -0.75
N SER A 74 2.02 9.05 0.58
CA SER A 74 1.59 7.96 1.46
C SER A 74 0.45 8.45 2.34
N PHE A 75 -0.69 7.79 2.29
CA PHE A 75 -1.91 8.29 2.92
C PHE A 75 -2.54 7.27 3.85
N VAL A 76 -3.20 7.79 4.90
CA VAL A 76 -3.98 6.99 5.84
C VAL A 76 -5.41 7.51 5.91
N ILE A 77 -6.35 6.60 6.19
CA ILE A 77 -7.73 6.93 6.54
C ILE A 77 -7.89 6.60 8.02
N GLU A 78 -8.28 7.60 8.81
CA GLU A 78 -8.54 7.41 10.22
C GLU A 78 -10.05 7.26 10.45
N SER A 79 -10.44 6.28 11.26
CA SER A 79 -11.84 6.04 11.64
C SER A 79 -11.91 6.04 13.17
N GLY A 80 -12.23 7.21 13.73
CA GLY A 80 -12.17 7.40 15.18
C GLY A 80 -10.72 7.46 15.64
N GLU A 81 -10.36 6.57 16.58
CA GLU A 81 -9.03 6.58 17.21
C GLU A 81 -8.03 5.62 16.54
N PHE A 82 -8.39 5.02 15.41
CA PHE A 82 -7.51 4.06 14.74
C PHE A 82 -7.44 4.32 13.25
N ILE A 83 -6.40 3.77 12.61
CA ILE A 83 -6.26 3.81 11.15
C ILE A 83 -7.03 2.63 10.55
N SER A 84 -7.98 2.91 9.66
CA SER A 84 -8.78 1.89 8.99
C SER A 84 -8.14 1.38 7.72
N SER A 85 -7.36 2.21 7.02
CA SER A 85 -6.70 1.84 5.77
C SER A 85 -5.48 2.73 5.55
N ALA A 86 -4.46 2.19 4.88
CA ALA A 86 -3.23 2.93 4.58
C ALA A 86 -2.58 2.45 3.29
N CYS A 87 -1.93 3.37 2.59
CA CYS A 87 -1.11 3.07 1.42
C CYS A 87 0.24 3.78 1.61
N LEU A 88 1.32 3.01 1.70
CA LEU A 88 2.67 3.54 1.89
C LEU A 88 3.48 3.39 0.62
N ILE A 89 4.06 4.49 0.19
CA ILE A 89 4.87 4.58 -1.04
C ILE A 89 6.31 4.91 -0.68
N SER A 90 7.27 4.24 -1.30
CA SER A 90 8.70 4.52 -1.14
C SER A 90 9.35 4.73 -2.50
N TRP A 91 10.55 5.30 -2.48
CA TRP A 91 11.48 5.23 -3.62
C TRP A 91 12.34 3.99 -3.41
N TYR A 92 12.23 3.02 -4.28
CA TYR A 92 12.90 1.73 -4.15
C TYR A 92 13.92 1.55 -5.28
N GLU A 93 15.20 1.54 -4.91
CA GLU A 93 16.30 1.46 -5.90
C GLU A 93 16.20 0.27 -6.86
N PRO A 94 15.88 -0.95 -6.40
CA PRO A 94 15.81 -2.09 -7.32
C PRO A 94 14.86 -1.91 -8.50
N VAL A 95 13.82 -1.07 -8.36
CA VAL A 95 12.88 -0.77 -9.45
C VAL A 95 13.12 0.63 -10.03
N ASP A 96 14.10 1.36 -9.50
CA ASP A 96 14.47 2.72 -9.91
C ASP A 96 13.24 3.65 -9.97
N GLY A 97 12.46 3.63 -8.92
CA GLY A 97 11.26 4.47 -8.89
C GLY A 97 10.34 4.22 -7.70
N PRO A 98 9.15 4.86 -7.74
CA PRO A 98 8.15 4.68 -6.71
C PRO A 98 7.66 3.23 -6.61
N PHE A 99 7.44 2.80 -5.38
CA PHE A 99 7.08 1.42 -5.05
C PHE A 99 6.01 1.41 -3.95
N VAL A 100 5.00 0.57 -4.12
CA VAL A 100 3.97 0.37 -3.08
C VAL A 100 4.53 -0.59 -2.06
N VAL A 101 4.85 -0.09 -0.86
CA VAL A 101 5.38 -0.91 0.24
C VAL A 101 4.27 -1.71 0.88
N PHE A 102 3.18 -1.03 1.25
CA PHE A 102 2.01 -1.64 1.86
C PHE A 102 0.73 -0.99 1.35
N THR A 103 -0.28 -1.82 1.12
CA THR A 103 -1.69 -1.43 0.99
C THR A 103 -2.44 -2.27 2.00
N MET A 104 -3.02 -1.63 3.01
CA MET A 104 -3.61 -2.31 4.16
C MET A 104 -4.99 -1.76 4.46
N THR A 105 -5.93 -2.64 4.82
CA THR A 105 -7.26 -2.24 5.24
C THR A 105 -7.72 -3.18 6.36
N ARG A 106 -8.28 -2.65 7.44
CA ARG A 106 -8.85 -3.48 8.51
C ARG A 106 -9.95 -4.37 7.94
N PRO A 107 -10.08 -5.62 8.43
CA PRO A 107 -11.08 -6.56 7.90
C PRO A 107 -12.50 -6.01 7.87
N GLU A 108 -12.93 -5.28 8.91
CA GLU A 108 -14.29 -4.72 9.00
C GLU A 108 -14.55 -3.61 7.98
N PHE A 109 -13.50 -3.06 7.35
CA PHE A 109 -13.61 -2.00 6.34
C PHE A 109 -13.31 -2.47 4.92
N LYS A 110 -12.96 -3.75 4.74
CA LYS A 110 -12.67 -4.30 3.42
C LYS A 110 -13.94 -4.32 2.56
N GLY A 111 -13.76 -4.21 1.24
CA GLY A 111 -14.88 -4.25 0.29
C GLY A 111 -15.62 -2.93 0.11
N GLN A 112 -15.16 -1.86 0.72
CA GLN A 112 -15.79 -0.54 0.61
C GLN A 112 -15.08 0.37 -0.41
N GLY A 113 -13.92 -0.02 -0.91
CA GLY A 113 -13.15 0.76 -1.86
C GLY A 113 -12.09 1.67 -1.25
N MET A 114 -11.78 1.52 0.05
CA MET A 114 -10.77 2.35 0.72
C MET A 114 -9.37 2.16 0.12
N ALA A 115 -8.95 0.92 -0.08
CA ALA A 115 -7.63 0.62 -0.66
C ALA A 115 -7.51 1.22 -2.06
N ARG A 116 -8.55 1.08 -2.89
CA ARG A 116 -8.58 1.66 -4.22
C ARG A 116 -8.46 3.17 -4.17
N PHE A 117 -9.23 3.82 -3.30
CA PHE A 117 -9.20 5.27 -3.16
C PHE A 117 -7.82 5.76 -2.73
N LEU A 118 -7.21 5.12 -1.72
CA LEU A 118 -5.88 5.50 -1.25
C LEU A 118 -4.82 5.33 -2.33
N LEU A 119 -4.89 4.23 -3.08
CA LEU A 119 -3.96 3.99 -4.16
C LEU A 119 -4.11 5.06 -5.25
N GLN A 120 -5.36 5.44 -5.58
CA GLN A 120 -5.62 6.52 -6.52
C GLN A 120 -5.09 7.87 -6.02
N ARG A 121 -5.23 8.13 -4.70
CA ARG A 121 -4.65 9.34 -4.09
C ARG A 121 -3.12 9.34 -4.24
N SER A 122 -2.49 8.21 -3.98
CA SER A 122 -1.04 8.08 -4.13
C SER A 122 -0.62 8.26 -5.59
N ILE A 123 -1.36 7.68 -6.53
CA ILE A 123 -1.08 7.86 -7.97
C ILE A 123 -1.12 9.34 -8.36
N ASN A 124 -2.18 10.05 -7.96
CA ASN A 124 -2.31 11.47 -8.29
C ASN A 124 -1.19 12.30 -7.64
N ALA A 125 -0.81 11.99 -6.40
CA ALA A 125 0.29 12.68 -5.73
C ALA A 125 1.63 12.42 -6.42
N LEU A 126 1.86 11.20 -6.90
CA LEU A 126 3.07 10.86 -7.65
C LEU A 126 3.13 11.60 -8.98
N ILE A 127 2.00 11.76 -9.67
CA ILE A 127 1.94 12.53 -10.90
C ILE A 127 2.32 13.98 -10.64
N GLU A 128 1.80 14.57 -9.57
CA GLU A 128 2.15 15.96 -9.19
C GLU A 128 3.64 16.10 -8.88
N ARG A 129 4.26 15.04 -8.37
CA ARG A 129 5.69 14.97 -8.10
C ARG A 129 6.53 14.84 -9.37
N GLY A 130 5.90 14.53 -10.52
CA GLY A 130 6.59 14.34 -11.80
C GLY A 130 6.93 12.90 -12.10
N GLU A 131 6.40 11.95 -11.33
CA GLU A 131 6.64 10.54 -11.57
C GLU A 131 5.73 10.02 -12.68
N THR A 132 6.19 8.99 -13.39
CA THR A 132 5.48 8.42 -14.54
C THR A 132 5.09 6.96 -14.34
N GLN A 133 5.63 6.30 -13.32
CA GLN A 133 5.48 4.85 -13.14
C GLN A 133 5.41 4.50 -11.66
N LEU A 134 4.70 3.42 -11.36
CA LEU A 134 4.59 2.88 -10.00
C LEU A 134 4.69 1.35 -10.09
N THR A 135 5.48 0.75 -9.21
CA THR A 135 5.69 -0.69 -9.16
C THR A 135 5.22 -1.24 -7.81
N LEU A 136 4.78 -2.48 -7.82
CA LEU A 136 4.44 -3.22 -6.59
C LEU A 136 4.77 -4.69 -6.79
N ILE A 137 4.71 -5.45 -5.69
CA ILE A 137 4.85 -6.90 -5.71
C ILE A 137 3.61 -7.48 -5.03
N VAL A 138 2.95 -8.44 -5.70
CA VAL A 138 1.76 -9.09 -5.19
C VAL A 138 2.01 -10.59 -5.04
N THR A 139 1.47 -11.18 -3.96
CA THR A 139 1.52 -12.63 -3.76
C THR A 139 0.54 -13.30 -4.72
N GLU A 140 1.03 -14.25 -5.50
CA GLU A 140 0.21 -15.04 -6.42
C GLU A 140 -0.84 -15.80 -5.63
N GLY A 141 -2.10 -15.73 -6.06
CA GLY A 141 -3.23 -16.33 -5.36
C GLY A 141 -3.98 -15.36 -4.46
N ASN A 142 -3.42 -14.19 -4.17
CA ASN A 142 -4.14 -13.13 -3.46
C ASN A 142 -5.09 -12.45 -4.45
N GLN A 143 -6.23 -13.07 -4.71
CA GLN A 143 -7.17 -12.63 -5.72
C GLN A 143 -7.73 -11.22 -5.49
N PRO A 144 -8.12 -10.83 -4.26
CA PRO A 144 -8.60 -9.46 -4.05
C PRO A 144 -7.58 -8.41 -4.42
N ALA A 145 -6.30 -8.61 -4.06
CA ALA A 145 -5.22 -7.68 -4.40
C ALA A 145 -4.97 -7.67 -5.91
N GLN A 146 -4.91 -8.86 -6.53
CA GLN A 146 -4.69 -8.97 -7.97
C GLN A 146 -5.81 -8.26 -8.76
N HIS A 147 -7.08 -8.43 -8.36
CA HIS A 147 -8.21 -7.76 -8.98
C HIS A 147 -8.13 -6.24 -8.82
N LEU A 148 -7.78 -5.77 -7.63
CA LEU A 148 -7.64 -4.34 -7.37
C LEU A 148 -6.58 -3.72 -8.29
N TYR A 149 -5.39 -4.32 -8.32
CA TYR A 149 -4.29 -3.77 -9.11
C TYR A 149 -4.58 -3.84 -10.60
N ALA A 150 -5.11 -4.97 -11.09
CA ALA A 150 -5.49 -5.10 -12.50
C ALA A 150 -6.56 -4.08 -12.90
N SER A 151 -7.52 -3.81 -12.00
CA SER A 151 -8.59 -2.86 -12.27
C SER A 151 -8.08 -1.41 -12.38
N LEU A 152 -6.92 -1.13 -11.79
CA LEU A 152 -6.27 0.18 -11.87
C LEU A 152 -5.33 0.30 -13.07
N GLY A 153 -5.08 -0.82 -13.77
CA GLY A 153 -4.23 -0.83 -14.95
C GLY A 153 -2.83 -1.41 -14.73
N PHE A 154 -2.54 -1.92 -13.53
CA PHE A 154 -1.26 -2.59 -13.29
C PHE A 154 -1.16 -3.85 -14.14
N VAL A 155 0.02 -4.07 -14.70
CA VAL A 155 0.32 -5.27 -15.50
C VAL A 155 1.52 -6.00 -14.91
N ALA A 156 1.50 -7.32 -14.99
CA ALA A 156 2.62 -8.12 -14.51
C ALA A 156 3.86 -7.85 -15.35
N LEU A 157 5.01 -7.73 -14.68
CA LEU A 157 6.29 -7.61 -15.37
C LEU A 157 6.74 -9.01 -15.77
N GLU A 158 7.08 -9.18 -17.04
CA GLU A 158 7.57 -10.46 -17.55
C GLU A 158 9.03 -10.66 -17.16
N ASP A 159 9.36 -11.90 -16.78
CA ASP A 159 10.76 -12.30 -16.59
C ASP A 159 11.44 -12.32 -17.96
N LYS A 160 12.57 -11.62 -18.06
CA LYS A 160 13.40 -11.64 -19.27
C LYS A 160 14.49 -12.69 -19.19
#